data_bae8e33eaa0209891765b916c0fe6635
#
_entry.id   bae8e33eaa0209891765b916c0fe6635
#
_cell.length_a   1.000
_cell.length_b   1.000
_cell.length_c   1.000
_cell.angle_alpha   90.00
_cell.angle_beta   90.00
_cell.angle_gamma   90.00
#
_symmetry.space_group_name_H-M   'P 1'
#
loop_
_entity.id
_entity.type
_entity.pdbx_description
1 polymer ?
#
loop_
_entity_poly.entity_id
_entity_poly.type
_entity_poly.pdbx_seq_one_letter_code
_entity_poly.pdbx_strand_id
1 'polypeptide(L)'
;MKITKPKIVILCSHKKTGGPELLHQLVNQLNKIGRKAFICYFPFEQDFSPHEEYLKYEAPICKFIDDSETFFLVSESATFLIKSIKNADYGIWWLSVDNYYRSKGDLFIRDFFYKYLSLFKSRVPISQLNTPIHFTQSAYAKYFLEQNNINSYMLSDYLSQEHTVKFKSNVENSKDDIIVFNPKKGKKITSELIKLCSGFNFVPIQGMSSSEVSDLLNKAKIYIDFGNHPGKDRLPREAAISGCCVITNKNGSAKNRFDIPISSIYKLDDTSRSFFKEFESLALEILGDFVIHSSNFDEYRLKIFNEQKVFKEQVINLFE
;
A
#
# COMPACT_ATOMS: atom_id res chain seq x y z
N MET A 1 -19.79 7.22 -12.64
CA MET A 1 -19.22 8.57 -12.78
C MET A 1 -17.96 8.46 -13.61
N LYS A 2 -17.70 9.39 -14.53
CA LYS A 2 -16.49 9.40 -15.36
C LYS A 2 -15.80 10.76 -15.25
N ILE A 3 -14.48 10.75 -15.25
CA ILE A 3 -13.63 11.94 -15.29
C ILE A 3 -13.39 12.29 -16.77
N THR A 4 -14.03 13.35 -17.24
CA THR A 4 -14.04 13.74 -18.67
C THR A 4 -13.06 14.85 -19.01
N LYS A 5 -12.39 15.45 -18.01
CA LYS A 5 -11.43 16.54 -18.26
C LYS A 5 -10.32 16.12 -19.23
N PRO A 6 -9.93 16.97 -20.18
CA PRO A 6 -8.94 16.63 -21.22
C PRO A 6 -7.57 16.27 -20.66
N LYS A 7 -7.18 16.90 -19.54
CA LYS A 7 -5.87 16.74 -18.89
C LYS A 7 -6.02 16.23 -17.47
N ILE A 8 -5.22 15.24 -17.10
CA ILE A 8 -5.18 14.67 -15.75
C ILE A 8 -3.79 14.92 -15.19
N VAL A 9 -3.69 15.53 -14.01
CA VAL A 9 -2.42 15.83 -13.35
C VAL A 9 -2.41 15.22 -11.98
N ILE A 10 -1.42 14.36 -11.70
CA ILE A 10 -1.29 13.66 -10.44
C ILE A 10 -0.21 14.34 -9.60
N LEU A 11 -0.60 14.90 -8.45
CA LEU A 11 0.32 15.58 -7.53
C LEU A 11 1.12 14.56 -6.74
N CYS A 12 2.43 14.56 -6.91
CA CYS A 12 3.33 13.52 -6.40
C CYS A 12 4.45 14.10 -5.53
N SER A 13 4.76 13.43 -4.41
CA SER A 13 5.99 13.72 -3.66
C SER A 13 7.21 13.19 -4.43
N HIS A 14 8.32 13.94 -4.41
CA HIS A 14 9.59 13.49 -4.99
C HIS A 14 10.31 12.37 -4.20
N LYS A 15 9.80 12.02 -3.00
CA LYS A 15 10.43 11.02 -2.12
C LYS A 15 10.21 9.61 -2.68
N LYS A 16 11.25 8.76 -2.58
CA LYS A 16 11.13 7.33 -2.88
C LYS A 16 10.32 6.62 -1.81
N THR A 17 9.05 6.33 -2.09
CA THR A 17 8.17 5.52 -1.23
C THR A 17 7.12 4.80 -2.09
N GLY A 18 6.37 3.85 -1.52
CA GLY A 18 5.34 3.10 -2.26
C GLY A 18 4.23 3.96 -2.86
N GLY A 19 3.82 5.04 -2.20
CA GLY A 19 2.78 5.94 -2.73
C GLY A 19 3.15 6.55 -4.09
N PRO A 20 4.28 7.25 -4.24
CA PRO A 20 4.74 7.77 -5.53
C PRO A 20 4.78 6.73 -6.65
N GLU A 21 5.18 5.48 -6.37
CA GLU A 21 5.18 4.43 -7.38
C GLU A 21 3.77 4.19 -7.95
N LEU A 22 2.76 4.09 -7.08
CA LEU A 22 1.36 3.91 -7.51
C LEU A 22 0.85 5.08 -8.35
N LEU A 23 1.28 6.30 -8.04
CA LEU A 23 0.93 7.49 -8.82
C LEU A 23 1.50 7.41 -10.25
N HIS A 24 2.74 6.93 -10.40
CA HIS A 24 3.36 6.70 -11.71
C HIS A 24 2.68 5.55 -12.47
N GLN A 25 2.31 4.47 -11.79
CA GLN A 25 1.51 3.38 -12.39
C GLN A 25 0.20 3.91 -12.98
N LEU A 26 -0.49 4.79 -12.25
CA LEU A 26 -1.75 5.37 -12.71
C LEU A 26 -1.54 6.25 -13.95
N VAL A 27 -0.53 7.12 -13.96
CA VAL A 27 -0.22 7.96 -15.15
C VAL A 27 0.09 7.08 -16.36
N ASN A 28 0.92 6.06 -16.19
CA ASN A 28 1.23 5.10 -17.26
C ASN A 28 -0.04 4.44 -17.80
N GLN A 29 -0.94 3.96 -16.92
CA GLN A 29 -2.16 3.29 -17.35
C GLN A 29 -3.15 4.26 -18.03
N LEU A 30 -3.27 5.49 -17.54
CA LEU A 30 -4.08 6.54 -18.18
C LEU A 30 -3.58 6.87 -19.58
N ASN A 31 -2.28 7.03 -19.77
CA ASN A 31 -1.70 7.30 -21.08
C ASN A 31 -1.87 6.10 -22.03
N LYS A 32 -1.80 4.85 -21.54
CA LYS A 32 -2.07 3.64 -22.35
C LYS A 32 -3.51 3.54 -22.87
N ILE A 33 -4.48 4.15 -22.18
CA ILE A 33 -5.88 4.24 -22.67
C ILE A 33 -6.15 5.54 -23.44
N GLY A 34 -5.11 6.28 -23.82
CA GLY A 34 -5.25 7.48 -24.66
C GLY A 34 -5.57 8.78 -23.91
N ARG A 35 -5.56 8.78 -22.55
CA ARG A 35 -5.74 10.01 -21.76
C ARG A 35 -4.44 10.79 -21.67
N LYS A 36 -4.52 12.12 -21.58
CA LYS A 36 -3.35 12.98 -21.36
C LYS A 36 -3.09 13.11 -19.84
N ALA A 37 -2.24 12.25 -19.28
CA ALA A 37 -1.94 12.22 -17.86
C ALA A 37 -0.47 12.53 -17.57
N PHE A 38 -0.21 13.26 -16.47
CA PHE A 38 1.11 13.76 -16.09
C PHE A 38 1.35 13.60 -14.58
N ILE A 39 2.62 13.48 -14.19
CA ILE A 39 3.07 13.70 -12.82
C ILE A 39 3.43 15.18 -12.64
N CYS A 40 2.98 15.77 -11.55
CA CYS A 40 3.43 17.07 -11.09
C CYS A 40 4.01 16.94 -9.68
N TYR A 41 5.32 17.13 -9.56
CA TYR A 41 5.98 17.03 -8.26
C TYR A 41 5.77 18.28 -7.42
N PHE A 42 5.75 18.10 -6.11
CA PHE A 42 5.74 19.20 -5.15
C PHE A 42 6.93 19.10 -4.17
N PRO A 43 7.44 20.25 -3.62
CA PRO A 43 6.96 21.62 -3.79
C PRO A 43 7.11 22.13 -5.24
N PHE A 44 6.14 22.96 -5.71
CA PHE A 44 6.00 23.34 -7.13
C PHE A 44 7.08 24.28 -7.64
N GLU A 45 7.82 24.92 -6.74
CA GLU A 45 8.88 25.87 -7.04
C GLU A 45 10.21 25.20 -7.41
N GLN A 46 10.27 23.87 -7.32
CA GLN A 46 11.47 23.08 -7.59
C GLN A 46 11.24 22.13 -8.76
N ASP A 47 12.26 21.96 -9.58
CA ASP A 47 12.25 20.94 -10.63
C ASP A 47 12.77 19.61 -10.06
N PHE A 48 12.03 18.55 -10.31
CA PHE A 48 12.37 17.19 -9.88
C PHE A 48 12.38 16.23 -11.06
N SER A 49 13.30 15.28 -11.01
CA SER A 49 13.29 14.12 -11.90
C SER A 49 12.66 12.91 -11.20
N PRO A 50 12.05 11.98 -11.94
CA PRO A 50 11.57 10.73 -11.36
C PRO A 50 12.73 9.93 -10.77
N HIS A 51 12.46 9.20 -9.69
CA HIS A 51 13.39 8.20 -9.22
C HIS A 51 13.60 7.12 -10.29
N GLU A 52 14.82 6.57 -10.41
CA GLU A 52 15.17 5.58 -11.44
C GLU A 52 14.22 4.38 -11.51
N GLU A 53 13.73 3.88 -10.35
CA GLU A 53 12.74 2.80 -10.28
C GLU A 53 11.38 3.16 -10.88
N TYR A 54 11.06 4.45 -11.06
CA TYR A 54 9.79 4.90 -11.63
C TYR A 54 9.90 5.18 -13.14
N LEU A 55 11.11 5.22 -13.71
CA LEU A 55 11.34 5.45 -15.14
C LEU A 55 10.63 4.41 -16.02
N LYS A 56 10.51 3.17 -15.52
CA LYS A 56 9.78 2.09 -16.19
C LYS A 56 8.30 2.37 -16.48
N TYR A 57 7.71 3.36 -15.80
CA TYR A 57 6.32 3.78 -16.02
C TYR A 57 6.16 4.85 -17.09
N GLU A 58 7.25 5.41 -17.61
CA GLU A 58 7.24 6.42 -18.67
C GLU A 58 6.23 7.56 -18.43
N ALA A 59 6.05 7.93 -17.14
CA ALA A 59 5.11 8.94 -16.74
C ALA A 59 5.65 10.35 -17.05
N PRO A 60 5.06 11.12 -17.99
CA PRO A 60 5.53 12.44 -18.31
C PRO A 60 5.31 13.40 -17.14
N ILE A 61 6.24 14.36 -16.99
CA ILE A 61 6.20 15.38 -15.95
C ILE A 61 5.65 16.67 -16.50
N CYS A 62 4.88 17.41 -15.71
CA CYS A 62 4.45 18.76 -16.03
C CYS A 62 4.64 19.71 -14.84
N LYS A 63 4.61 21.03 -15.12
CA LYS A 63 4.50 22.06 -14.09
C LYS A 63 3.06 22.19 -13.60
N PHE A 64 2.89 22.68 -12.38
CA PHE A 64 1.57 22.98 -11.83
C PHE A 64 0.96 24.18 -12.55
N ILE A 65 -0.18 23.96 -13.20
CA ILE A 65 -0.97 25.00 -13.84
C ILE A 65 -2.43 24.73 -13.49
N ASP A 66 -3.04 25.62 -12.70
CA ASP A 66 -4.42 25.52 -12.24
C ASP A 66 -5.37 26.14 -13.28
N ASP A 67 -5.88 25.29 -14.18
CA ASP A 67 -6.80 25.66 -15.24
C ASP A 67 -8.07 24.78 -15.23
N SER A 68 -9.15 25.25 -15.82
CA SER A 68 -10.45 24.59 -15.86
C SER A 68 -10.49 23.29 -16.68
N GLU A 69 -9.51 23.04 -17.56
CA GLU A 69 -9.41 21.86 -18.41
C GLU A 69 -8.67 20.70 -17.70
N THR A 70 -8.11 20.98 -16.53
CA THR A 70 -7.34 20.02 -15.74
C THR A 70 -8.19 19.35 -14.66
N PHE A 71 -7.97 18.04 -14.46
CA PHE A 71 -8.38 17.32 -13.26
C PHE A 71 -7.14 16.95 -12.45
N PHE A 72 -7.07 17.43 -11.20
CA PHE A 72 -5.99 17.07 -10.30
C PHE A 72 -6.35 15.84 -9.45
N LEU A 73 -5.41 14.89 -9.32
CA LEU A 73 -5.51 13.81 -8.35
C LEU A 73 -4.48 14.05 -7.25
N VAL A 74 -4.98 14.09 -6.00
CA VAL A 74 -4.19 14.36 -4.80
C VAL A 74 -4.23 13.14 -3.89
N SER A 75 -3.08 12.70 -3.35
CA SER A 75 -3.12 11.65 -2.32
C SER A 75 -3.65 12.19 -0.99
N GLU A 76 -4.22 11.30 -0.15
CA GLU A 76 -4.71 11.63 1.19
C GLU A 76 -3.64 12.29 2.07
N SER A 77 -2.38 11.95 1.82
CA SER A 77 -1.23 12.50 2.56
C SER A 77 -0.86 13.92 2.13
N ALA A 78 -1.38 14.40 1.03
CA ALA A 78 -1.07 15.70 0.42
C ALA A 78 -2.29 16.63 0.30
N THR A 79 -3.36 16.42 1.08
CA THR A 79 -4.59 17.21 1.01
C THR A 79 -4.37 18.71 1.27
N PHE A 80 -3.26 19.12 1.89
CA PHE A 80 -2.88 20.53 2.03
C PHE A 80 -2.69 21.24 0.69
N LEU A 81 -2.40 20.52 -0.40
CA LEU A 81 -2.25 21.08 -1.76
C LEU A 81 -3.57 21.50 -2.39
N ILE A 82 -4.71 21.00 -1.89
CA ILE A 82 -6.04 21.37 -2.38
C ILE A 82 -6.25 22.90 -2.31
N LYS A 83 -5.66 23.55 -1.34
CA LYS A 83 -5.72 25.02 -1.19
C LYS A 83 -5.11 25.76 -2.36
N SER A 84 -4.22 25.14 -3.13
CA SER A 84 -3.60 25.74 -4.34
C SER A 84 -4.44 25.53 -5.60
N ILE A 85 -5.48 24.69 -5.55
CA ILE A 85 -6.38 24.41 -6.69
C ILE A 85 -7.61 25.29 -6.54
N LYS A 86 -7.83 26.21 -7.50
CA LYS A 86 -8.93 27.20 -7.48
C LYS A 86 -9.86 27.08 -8.68
N ASN A 87 -9.31 26.71 -9.85
CA ASN A 87 -9.99 26.71 -11.13
C ASN A 87 -10.26 25.30 -11.67
N ALA A 88 -9.39 24.36 -11.34
CA ALA A 88 -9.49 22.97 -11.77
C ALA A 88 -10.39 22.13 -10.88
N ASP A 89 -10.94 21.03 -11.43
CA ASP A 89 -11.55 19.97 -10.66
C ASP A 89 -10.48 19.09 -10.03
N TYR A 90 -10.81 18.44 -8.90
CA TYR A 90 -9.87 17.55 -8.26
C TYR A 90 -10.55 16.36 -7.54
N GLY A 91 -9.78 15.33 -7.33
CA GLY A 91 -10.14 14.17 -6.53
C GLY A 91 -9.04 13.79 -5.53
N ILE A 92 -9.40 12.97 -4.55
CA ILE A 92 -8.49 12.48 -3.52
C ILE A 92 -8.37 10.96 -3.65
N TRP A 93 -7.15 10.46 -3.78
CA TRP A 93 -6.87 9.03 -3.79
C TRP A 93 -6.33 8.57 -2.43
N TRP A 94 -7.10 7.74 -1.75
CA TRP A 94 -6.80 7.20 -0.43
C TRP A 94 -5.96 5.94 -0.54
N LEU A 95 -4.64 6.12 -0.47
CA LEU A 95 -3.64 5.05 -0.49
C LEU A 95 -3.39 4.49 0.90
N SER A 96 -3.59 5.32 1.96
CA SER A 96 -3.28 4.95 3.33
C SER A 96 -4.05 5.81 4.33
N VAL A 97 -5.08 5.26 4.94
CA VAL A 97 -5.88 5.95 5.96
C VAL A 97 -5.02 6.44 7.12
N ASP A 98 -4.12 5.59 7.62
CA ASP A 98 -3.30 5.94 8.78
C ASP A 98 -2.29 7.04 8.46
N ASN A 99 -1.80 7.14 7.21
CA ASN A 99 -0.93 8.23 6.78
C ASN A 99 -1.67 9.57 6.73
N TYR A 100 -2.97 9.57 6.49
CA TYR A 100 -3.79 10.77 6.64
C TYR A 100 -3.79 11.24 8.09
N TYR A 101 -3.80 10.32 9.08
CA TYR A 101 -3.76 10.63 10.51
C TYR A 101 -2.36 10.78 11.09
N ARG A 102 -1.31 10.23 10.48
CA ARG A 102 0.07 10.29 11.01
C ARG A 102 0.61 11.69 11.24
N SER A 103 0.01 12.71 10.65
CA SER A 103 0.31 14.09 11.06
C SER A 103 -0.30 14.44 12.41
N LYS A 104 -1.18 13.61 12.98
CA LYS A 104 -1.76 13.74 14.32
C LYS A 104 -1.02 12.94 15.39
N GLY A 105 0.11 12.36 15.05
CA GLY A 105 1.14 11.90 15.98
C GLY A 105 0.89 10.62 16.74
N ASP A 106 1.97 9.87 16.86
CA ASP A 106 2.16 8.90 17.93
C ASP A 106 2.58 9.55 19.27
N LEU A 107 2.40 10.86 19.46
CA LEU A 107 2.80 11.55 20.70
C LEU A 107 1.87 12.73 20.97
N PHE A 108 1.05 12.60 22.00
CA PHE A 108 0.20 13.64 22.58
C PHE A 108 0.91 15.00 22.82
N ILE A 109 2.23 14.98 23.01
CA ILE A 109 3.10 16.16 23.22
C ILE A 109 3.56 16.76 21.87
N ARG A 110 3.76 15.93 20.83
CA ARG A 110 4.10 16.41 19.48
C ARG A 110 2.92 17.09 18.79
N ASP A 111 1.68 16.64 19.06
CA ASP A 111 0.47 17.24 18.50
C ASP A 111 0.29 18.70 18.96
N PHE A 112 0.65 19.04 20.20
CA PHE A 112 0.57 20.40 20.68
C PHE A 112 1.57 21.32 19.96
N PHE A 113 2.81 20.89 19.78
CA PHE A 113 3.84 21.65 19.05
C PHE A 113 3.58 21.69 17.53
N TYR A 114 3.15 20.58 16.90
CA TYR A 114 2.83 20.55 15.48
C TYR A 114 1.55 21.32 15.15
N LYS A 115 0.57 21.40 16.04
CA LYS A 115 -0.62 22.22 15.87
C LYS A 115 -0.29 23.71 15.78
N TYR A 116 0.75 24.15 16.47
CA TYR A 116 1.22 25.55 16.43
C TYR A 116 2.26 25.83 15.33
N LEU A 117 3.09 24.86 14.96
CA LEU A 117 4.11 25.00 13.91
C LEU A 117 3.64 24.54 12.51
N SER A 118 2.55 23.79 12.41
CA SER A 118 2.03 23.25 11.14
C SER A 118 0.96 24.13 10.47
N LEU A 119 0.89 25.40 10.81
CA LEU A 119 0.05 26.40 10.12
C LEU A 119 0.27 26.42 8.58
N PHE A 120 1.38 25.85 8.09
CA PHE A 120 1.73 25.82 6.68
C PHE A 120 1.56 24.48 5.95
N LYS A 121 1.32 23.36 6.66
CA LYS A 121 1.15 22.02 6.05
C LYS A 121 0.06 21.17 6.72
N SER A 122 -0.94 21.79 7.33
CA SER A 122 -2.04 21.07 7.94
C SER A 122 -2.93 20.44 6.87
N ARG A 123 -3.15 19.13 6.96
CA ARG A 123 -4.11 18.42 6.12
C ARG A 123 -5.51 18.99 6.33
N VAL A 124 -6.27 18.97 5.24
CA VAL A 124 -7.69 19.38 5.30
C VAL A 124 -8.43 18.37 6.20
N PRO A 125 -9.19 18.83 7.20
CA PRO A 125 -10.00 17.95 8.05
C PRO A 125 -11.01 17.13 7.24
N ILE A 126 -11.28 15.88 7.65
CA ILE A 126 -12.20 14.99 6.94
C ILE A 126 -13.60 15.61 6.75
N SER A 127 -14.09 16.38 7.73
CA SER A 127 -15.36 17.09 7.66
C SER A 127 -15.44 18.16 6.56
N GLN A 128 -14.30 18.58 6.01
CA GLN A 128 -14.21 19.56 4.93
C GLN A 128 -13.92 18.90 3.55
N LEU A 129 -13.88 17.56 3.51
CA LEU A 129 -13.59 16.79 2.31
C LEU A 129 -14.85 16.20 1.66
N ASN A 130 -16.03 16.81 1.81
CA ASN A 130 -17.28 16.27 1.27
C ASN A 130 -17.48 16.57 -0.23
N THR A 131 -16.78 17.53 -0.78
CA THR A 131 -16.99 18.02 -2.16
C THR A 131 -16.11 17.35 -3.23
N PRO A 132 -14.85 16.94 -2.96
CA PRO A 132 -14.05 16.29 -3.99
C PRO A 132 -14.53 14.87 -4.29
N ILE A 133 -14.09 14.37 -5.44
CA ILE A 133 -14.26 12.96 -5.79
C ILE A 133 -13.24 12.13 -5.01
N HIS A 134 -13.71 11.03 -4.41
CA HIS A 134 -12.83 10.17 -3.64
C HIS A 134 -12.59 8.84 -4.35
N PHE A 135 -11.32 8.43 -4.38
CA PHE A 135 -10.89 7.11 -4.84
C PHE A 135 -10.24 6.35 -3.68
N THR A 136 -10.48 5.05 -3.61
CA THR A 136 -9.93 4.20 -2.55
C THR A 136 -9.12 3.06 -3.13
N GLN A 137 -7.90 2.87 -2.60
CA GLN A 137 -7.03 1.76 -2.97
C GLN A 137 -7.47 0.43 -2.34
N SER A 138 -8.08 0.48 -1.15
CA SER A 138 -8.38 -0.67 -0.30
C SER A 138 -9.82 -0.64 0.22
N ALA A 139 -10.34 -1.80 0.61
CA ALA A 139 -11.60 -1.90 1.33
C ALA A 139 -11.55 -1.19 2.69
N TYR A 140 -10.37 -1.20 3.34
CA TYR A 140 -10.15 -0.45 4.57
C TYR A 140 -10.35 1.05 4.38
N ALA A 141 -9.79 1.63 3.31
CA ALA A 141 -9.98 3.04 2.99
C ALA A 141 -11.44 3.34 2.61
N LYS A 142 -12.09 2.45 1.85
CA LYS A 142 -13.50 2.58 1.50
C LYS A 142 -14.39 2.62 2.74
N TYR A 143 -14.21 1.64 3.63
CA TYR A 143 -14.96 1.58 4.90
C TYR A 143 -14.75 2.84 5.76
N PHE A 144 -13.50 3.33 5.84
CA PHE A 144 -13.20 4.57 6.55
C PHE A 144 -13.99 5.77 6.00
N LEU A 145 -14.09 5.92 4.68
CA LEU A 145 -14.86 7.00 4.06
C LEU A 145 -16.35 6.84 4.28
N GLU A 146 -16.88 5.62 4.16
CA GLU A 146 -18.29 5.31 4.45
C GLU A 146 -18.69 5.68 5.89
N GLN A 147 -17.81 5.42 6.86
CA GLN A 147 -18.02 5.84 8.26
C GLN A 147 -18.03 7.36 8.45
N ASN A 148 -17.49 8.12 7.50
CA ASN A 148 -17.53 9.57 7.47
C ASN A 148 -18.56 10.13 6.48
N ASN A 149 -19.50 9.29 6.00
CA ASN A 149 -20.55 9.65 5.02
C ASN A 149 -19.98 10.20 3.70
N ILE A 150 -18.82 9.71 3.27
CA ILE A 150 -18.16 10.09 2.03
C ILE A 150 -18.23 8.92 1.04
N ASN A 151 -18.86 9.16 -0.11
CA ASN A 151 -18.89 8.20 -1.21
C ASN A 151 -17.53 8.13 -1.91
N SER A 152 -17.12 6.93 -2.34
CA SER A 152 -15.86 6.74 -3.05
C SER A 152 -15.96 5.69 -4.14
N TYR A 153 -15.02 5.77 -5.09
CA TYR A 153 -14.85 4.82 -6.18
C TYR A 153 -13.58 3.99 -5.94
N MET A 154 -13.67 2.70 -6.21
CA MET A 154 -12.50 1.83 -6.08
C MET A 154 -11.52 2.12 -7.22
N LEU A 155 -10.30 2.47 -6.85
CA LEU A 155 -9.13 2.58 -7.71
C LEU A 155 -7.98 1.93 -6.98
N SER A 156 -7.76 0.65 -7.25
CA SER A 156 -6.79 -0.18 -6.54
C SER A 156 -5.36 0.10 -7.03
N ASP A 157 -4.47 -0.87 -6.88
CA ASP A 157 -3.12 -0.89 -7.41
C ASP A 157 -2.73 -2.32 -7.73
N TYR A 158 -1.54 -2.52 -8.26
CA TYR A 158 -0.99 -3.84 -8.53
C TYR A 158 0.50 -3.91 -8.19
N LEU A 159 1.01 -5.10 -7.93
CA LEU A 159 2.44 -5.35 -7.80
C LEU A 159 3.13 -5.27 -9.16
N SER A 160 4.38 -4.78 -9.20
CA SER A 160 5.18 -4.78 -10.43
C SER A 160 5.34 -6.19 -10.98
N GLN A 161 5.51 -6.30 -12.30
CA GLN A 161 5.63 -7.61 -12.98
C GLN A 161 6.78 -8.46 -12.45
N GLU A 162 7.84 -7.86 -11.92
CA GLU A 162 8.98 -8.56 -11.32
C GLU A 162 8.56 -9.57 -10.25
N HIS A 163 7.50 -9.26 -9.49
CA HIS A 163 6.96 -10.15 -8.46
C HIS A 163 5.97 -11.18 -9.02
N THR A 164 5.23 -10.84 -10.09
CA THR A 164 4.15 -11.71 -10.60
C THR A 164 4.63 -12.71 -11.66
N VAL A 165 5.72 -12.43 -12.37
CA VAL A 165 6.27 -13.35 -13.40
C VAL A 165 6.68 -14.69 -12.78
N LYS A 166 7.26 -14.68 -11.60
CA LYS A 166 7.71 -15.91 -10.90
C LYS A 166 6.54 -16.79 -10.41
N PHE A 167 5.32 -16.26 -10.33
CA PHE A 167 4.12 -17.06 -9.96
C PHE A 167 3.80 -18.17 -10.96
N LYS A 168 4.17 -18.06 -12.23
CA LYS A 168 3.94 -19.09 -13.26
C LYS A 168 4.90 -20.28 -13.19
N SER A 169 5.98 -20.18 -12.44
CA SER A 169 7.08 -21.15 -12.44
C SER A 169 7.16 -22.01 -11.17
N ASN A 170 6.05 -22.58 -10.76
CA ASN A 170 5.96 -23.56 -9.67
C ASN A 170 6.38 -23.06 -8.27
N VAL A 171 5.46 -23.15 -7.34
CA VAL A 171 5.79 -23.27 -5.91
C VAL A 171 6.45 -24.66 -5.77
N GLU A 172 7.71 -24.79 -6.19
CA GLU A 172 8.47 -25.99 -5.94
C GLU A 172 8.73 -26.17 -4.44
N ASN A 173 8.66 -27.40 -4.01
CA ASN A 173 8.72 -27.93 -2.66
C ASN A 173 10.05 -27.68 -1.89
N SER A 174 10.89 -26.73 -2.30
CA SER A 174 12.24 -26.52 -1.75
C SER A 174 12.42 -25.17 -1.06
N LYS A 175 11.41 -24.73 -0.29
CA LYS A 175 11.60 -23.55 0.55
C LYS A 175 12.28 -23.90 1.86
N ASP A 176 13.12 -22.97 2.32
CA ASP A 176 13.86 -23.09 3.57
C ASP A 176 12.97 -22.72 4.76
N ASP A 177 13.29 -23.26 5.94
CA ASP A 177 12.62 -22.96 7.21
C ASP A 177 13.00 -21.56 7.72
N ILE A 178 12.69 -20.55 6.89
CA ILE A 178 12.98 -19.14 7.13
C ILE A 178 11.68 -18.41 7.41
N ILE A 179 11.69 -17.55 8.45
CA ILE A 179 10.63 -16.59 8.77
C ILE A 179 11.14 -15.18 8.45
N VAL A 180 10.58 -14.58 7.42
CA VAL A 180 10.96 -13.23 6.97
C VAL A 180 10.07 -12.17 7.59
N PHE A 181 10.63 -11.02 7.93
CA PHE A 181 9.88 -9.90 8.50
C PHE A 181 10.43 -8.53 8.10
N ASN A 182 9.58 -7.50 8.18
CA ASN A 182 9.99 -6.11 8.01
C ASN A 182 10.34 -5.48 9.37
N PRO A 183 11.62 -5.17 9.67
CA PRO A 183 12.01 -4.64 10.97
C PRO A 183 11.49 -3.23 11.27
N LYS A 184 10.95 -2.52 10.25
CA LYS A 184 10.34 -1.20 10.41
C LYS A 184 8.88 -1.26 10.84
N LYS A 185 8.24 -2.44 10.77
CA LYS A 185 6.83 -2.64 11.12
C LYS A 185 6.71 -3.49 12.39
N GLY A 186 5.81 -3.11 13.30
CA GLY A 186 5.56 -3.84 14.53
C GLY A 186 6.82 -4.10 15.37
N LYS A 187 7.81 -3.19 15.34
CA LYS A 187 9.16 -3.41 15.89
C LYS A 187 9.16 -3.98 17.30
N LYS A 188 8.32 -3.47 18.20
CA LYS A 188 8.30 -3.91 19.61
C LYS A 188 7.87 -5.39 19.71
N ILE A 189 6.71 -5.71 19.17
CA ILE A 189 6.14 -7.06 19.24
C ILE A 189 6.98 -8.08 18.48
N THR A 190 7.50 -7.72 17.30
CA THR A 190 8.36 -8.60 16.50
C THR A 190 9.70 -8.88 17.21
N SER A 191 10.29 -7.86 17.84
CA SER A 191 11.54 -8.05 18.60
C SER A 191 11.35 -8.94 19.83
N GLU A 192 10.21 -8.84 20.50
CA GLU A 192 9.86 -9.67 21.65
C GLU A 192 9.59 -11.12 21.20
N LEU A 193 8.86 -11.29 20.10
CA LEU A 193 8.58 -12.59 19.50
C LEU A 193 9.87 -13.31 19.10
N ILE A 194 10.83 -12.64 18.44
CA ILE A 194 12.13 -13.22 18.07
C ILE A 194 12.91 -13.70 19.31
N LYS A 195 12.84 -12.95 20.41
CA LYS A 195 13.50 -13.37 21.67
C LYS A 195 12.87 -14.60 22.28
N LEU A 196 11.54 -14.67 22.30
CA LEU A 196 10.80 -15.76 22.95
C LEU A 196 10.78 -17.03 22.09
N CYS A 197 10.81 -16.89 20.77
CA CYS A 197 10.77 -17.98 19.79
C CYS A 197 12.15 -18.15 19.11
N SER A 198 13.24 -18.11 19.86
CA SER A 198 14.62 -18.12 19.33
C SER A 198 15.03 -19.41 18.60
N GLY A 199 14.21 -20.45 18.62
CA GLY A 199 14.42 -21.69 17.85
C GLY A 199 14.15 -21.56 16.35
N PHE A 200 13.50 -20.47 15.90
CA PHE A 200 13.22 -20.24 14.47
C PHE A 200 14.30 -19.36 13.82
N ASN A 201 14.47 -19.56 12.51
CA ASN A 201 15.36 -18.73 11.69
C ASN A 201 14.65 -17.48 11.20
N PHE A 202 14.78 -16.36 11.91
CA PHE A 202 14.20 -15.07 11.55
C PHE A 202 15.18 -14.23 10.71
N VAL A 203 14.74 -13.80 9.52
CA VAL A 203 15.53 -12.98 8.59
C VAL A 203 14.85 -11.63 8.32
N PRO A 204 15.49 -10.49 8.68
CA PRO A 204 14.92 -9.17 8.44
C PRO A 204 15.09 -8.72 6.98
N ILE A 205 14.07 -8.07 6.41
CA ILE A 205 14.19 -7.31 5.16
C ILE A 205 14.81 -5.96 5.49
N GLN A 206 16.14 -5.87 5.38
CA GLN A 206 16.88 -4.65 5.71
C GLN A 206 18.08 -4.46 4.79
N GLY A 207 18.21 -3.26 4.20
CA GLY A 207 19.33 -2.93 3.31
C GLY A 207 19.34 -3.68 1.99
N MET A 208 18.22 -4.24 1.57
CA MET A 208 18.05 -5.06 0.39
C MET A 208 17.44 -4.26 -0.76
N SER A 209 17.87 -4.54 -1.98
CA SER A 209 17.20 -4.15 -3.22
C SER A 209 15.90 -4.93 -3.41
N SER A 210 15.02 -4.47 -4.31
CA SER A 210 13.78 -5.18 -4.63
C SER A 210 14.01 -6.61 -5.13
N SER A 211 15.10 -6.85 -5.88
CA SER A 211 15.48 -8.18 -6.34
C SER A 211 15.89 -9.09 -5.18
N GLU A 212 16.74 -8.61 -4.26
CA GLU A 212 17.18 -9.37 -3.09
C GLU A 212 16.00 -9.70 -2.17
N VAL A 213 15.03 -8.78 -2.00
CA VAL A 213 13.79 -9.05 -1.27
C VAL A 213 12.99 -10.16 -1.95
N SER A 214 12.84 -10.10 -3.27
CA SER A 214 12.15 -11.15 -4.04
C SER A 214 12.84 -12.51 -3.90
N ASP A 215 14.18 -12.57 -3.95
CA ASP A 215 14.94 -13.80 -3.81
C ASP A 215 14.82 -14.39 -2.39
N LEU A 216 14.84 -13.54 -1.38
CA LEU A 216 14.62 -13.95 0.01
C LEU A 216 13.20 -14.54 0.20
N LEU A 217 12.18 -13.85 -0.29
CA LEU A 217 10.79 -14.31 -0.21
C LEU A 217 10.55 -15.61 -0.98
N ASN A 218 11.23 -15.82 -2.11
CA ASN A 218 11.15 -17.07 -2.85
C ASN A 218 11.74 -18.26 -2.09
N LYS A 219 12.72 -18.04 -1.21
CA LYS A 219 13.34 -19.08 -0.37
C LYS A 219 12.58 -19.35 0.92
N ALA A 220 11.91 -18.36 1.49
CA ALA A 220 11.30 -18.45 2.81
C ALA A 220 9.92 -19.12 2.79
N LYS A 221 9.63 -19.93 3.81
CA LYS A 221 8.30 -20.52 4.02
C LYS A 221 7.30 -19.54 4.62
N ILE A 222 7.72 -18.65 5.52
CA ILE A 222 6.83 -17.77 6.29
C ILE A 222 7.25 -16.31 6.14
N TYR A 223 6.28 -15.43 6.00
CA TYR A 223 6.42 -13.98 6.17
C TYR A 223 5.49 -13.50 7.29
N ILE A 224 6.01 -12.69 8.20
CA ILE A 224 5.23 -12.12 9.32
C ILE A 224 5.17 -10.59 9.23
N ASP A 225 3.99 -10.02 9.54
CA ASP A 225 3.78 -8.58 9.64
C ASP A 225 2.81 -8.25 10.78
N PHE A 226 3.36 -7.87 11.93
CA PHE A 226 2.59 -7.44 13.11
C PHE A 226 2.60 -5.92 13.26
N GLY A 227 2.72 -5.20 12.14
CA GLY A 227 2.64 -3.75 12.12
C GLY A 227 1.22 -3.22 11.96
N ASN A 228 1.13 -1.90 11.78
CA ASN A 228 -0.08 -1.29 11.29
C ASN A 228 -0.20 -1.58 9.80
N HIS A 229 -1.41 -1.87 9.36
CA HIS A 229 -1.73 -2.08 7.94
C HIS A 229 -2.56 -0.88 7.45
N PRO A 230 -1.92 0.23 7.08
CA PRO A 230 -2.60 1.51 6.86
C PRO A 230 -3.38 1.60 5.54
N GLY A 231 -3.22 0.62 4.68
CA GLY A 231 -3.83 0.50 3.37
C GLY A 231 -3.50 -0.87 2.76
N LYS A 232 -3.46 -0.96 1.43
CA LYS A 232 -3.13 -2.20 0.74
C LYS A 232 -1.61 -2.41 0.68
N ASP A 233 -1.06 -2.98 1.76
CA ASP A 233 0.38 -3.16 1.92
C ASP A 233 1.02 -4.06 0.84
N ARG A 234 2.22 -3.69 0.39
CA ARG A 234 2.94 -4.42 -0.65
C ARG A 234 3.56 -5.73 -0.15
N LEU A 235 4.35 -5.68 0.92
CA LEU A 235 5.14 -6.83 1.39
C LEU A 235 4.30 -8.08 1.68
N PRO A 236 3.12 -8.03 2.32
CA PRO A 236 2.27 -9.22 2.47
C PRO A 236 1.85 -9.82 1.13
N ARG A 237 1.60 -8.98 0.10
CA ARG A 237 1.27 -9.43 -1.26
C ARG A 237 2.50 -10.03 -1.95
N GLU A 238 3.64 -9.36 -1.87
CA GLU A 238 4.92 -9.84 -2.42
C GLU A 238 5.30 -11.19 -1.81
N ALA A 239 5.14 -11.35 -0.49
CA ALA A 239 5.38 -12.61 0.18
C ALA A 239 4.41 -13.72 -0.26
N ALA A 240 3.11 -13.41 -0.31
CA ALA A 240 2.10 -14.39 -0.73
C ALA A 240 2.34 -14.87 -2.16
N ILE A 241 2.58 -13.95 -3.12
CA ILE A 241 2.81 -14.30 -4.53
C ILE A 241 4.14 -15.05 -4.74
N SER A 242 5.13 -14.81 -3.86
CA SER A 242 6.39 -15.56 -3.81
C SER A 242 6.25 -16.93 -3.14
N GLY A 243 5.04 -17.33 -2.73
CA GLY A 243 4.76 -18.64 -2.16
C GLY A 243 4.90 -18.74 -0.64
N CYS A 244 5.15 -17.66 0.10
CA CYS A 244 5.16 -17.71 1.56
C CYS A 244 3.75 -17.90 2.14
N CYS A 245 3.65 -18.56 3.30
CA CYS A 245 2.52 -18.41 4.21
C CYS A 245 2.66 -17.05 4.92
N VAL A 246 1.61 -16.25 4.90
CA VAL A 246 1.61 -14.88 5.46
C VAL A 246 0.88 -14.89 6.79
N ILE A 247 1.57 -14.50 7.88
CA ILE A 247 0.96 -14.33 9.21
C ILE A 247 0.91 -12.83 9.52
N THR A 248 -0.27 -12.32 9.86
CA THR A 248 -0.46 -10.91 10.23
C THR A 248 -1.13 -10.78 11.60
N ASN A 249 -1.15 -9.57 12.14
CA ASN A 249 -2.11 -9.22 13.18
C ASN A 249 -3.49 -8.86 12.59
N LYS A 250 -4.38 -8.34 13.44
CA LYS A 250 -5.74 -7.91 13.07
C LYS A 250 -5.87 -6.38 13.02
N ASN A 251 -4.78 -5.65 12.63
CA ASN A 251 -4.79 -4.19 12.56
C ASN A 251 -5.08 -3.68 11.14
N GLY A 252 -5.73 -2.51 11.04
CA GLY A 252 -5.97 -1.83 9.77
C GLY A 252 -6.60 -2.72 8.69
N SER A 253 -6.02 -2.71 7.49
CA SER A 253 -6.49 -3.51 6.36
C SER A 253 -6.34 -5.02 6.56
N ALA A 254 -5.41 -5.47 7.43
CA ALA A 254 -5.25 -6.90 7.71
C ALA A 254 -6.44 -7.51 8.47
N LYS A 255 -7.25 -6.67 9.15
CA LYS A 255 -8.44 -7.13 9.87
C LYS A 255 -9.51 -7.68 8.91
N ASN A 256 -9.66 -7.09 7.73
CA ASN A 256 -10.73 -7.46 6.82
C ASN A 256 -10.29 -8.58 5.84
N ARG A 257 -11.29 -9.27 5.25
CA ARG A 257 -11.07 -10.35 4.30
C ARG A 257 -10.94 -9.88 2.83
N PHE A 258 -11.11 -8.58 2.58
CA PHE A 258 -11.09 -8.05 1.22
C PHE A 258 -9.68 -7.61 0.81
N ASP A 259 -8.93 -6.98 1.73
CA ASP A 259 -7.59 -6.49 1.45
C ASP A 259 -6.54 -7.61 1.60
N ILE A 260 -6.64 -8.39 2.70
CA ILE A 260 -5.79 -9.57 2.93
C ILE A 260 -6.70 -10.80 3.12
N PRO A 261 -7.11 -11.49 2.04
CA PRO A 261 -8.08 -12.59 2.06
C PRO A 261 -7.42 -13.92 2.45
N ILE A 262 -6.75 -13.96 3.58
CA ILE A 262 -6.20 -15.18 4.17
C ILE A 262 -7.12 -15.70 5.26
N SER A 263 -7.04 -17.00 5.58
CA SER A 263 -7.80 -17.61 6.66
C SER A 263 -7.50 -16.93 8.00
N SER A 264 -8.51 -16.86 8.87
CA SER A 264 -8.40 -16.25 10.20
C SER A 264 -7.35 -16.90 11.10
N ILE A 265 -6.98 -18.16 10.86
CA ILE A 265 -5.92 -18.86 11.59
C ILE A 265 -4.55 -18.20 11.42
N TYR A 266 -4.32 -17.50 10.29
CA TYR A 266 -3.08 -16.75 10.00
C TYR A 266 -3.15 -15.28 10.44
N LYS A 267 -4.26 -14.85 11.08
CA LYS A 267 -4.43 -13.49 11.62
C LYS A 267 -4.48 -13.55 13.13
N LEU A 268 -3.35 -13.33 13.76
CA LEU A 268 -3.20 -13.44 15.21
C LEU A 268 -3.61 -12.15 15.93
N ASP A 269 -4.08 -12.26 17.15
CA ASP A 269 -4.35 -11.12 18.01
C ASP A 269 -3.11 -10.77 18.82
N ASP A 270 -2.36 -9.76 18.38
CA ASP A 270 -1.11 -9.32 18.98
C ASP A 270 -1.29 -8.61 20.35
N THR A 271 -2.53 -8.46 20.81
CA THR A 271 -2.87 -7.99 22.16
C THR A 271 -3.20 -9.13 23.14
N SER A 272 -3.37 -10.36 22.63
CA SER A 272 -3.70 -11.54 23.44
C SER A 272 -2.51 -11.99 24.29
N ARG A 273 -2.81 -12.46 25.50
CA ARG A 273 -1.79 -13.10 26.38
C ARG A 273 -1.24 -14.41 25.80
N SER A 274 -1.99 -15.07 24.94
CA SER A 274 -1.59 -16.32 24.26
C SER A 274 -0.84 -16.08 22.95
N PHE A 275 -0.69 -14.83 22.49
CA PHE A 275 -0.13 -14.48 21.18
C PHE A 275 1.16 -15.24 20.83
N PHE A 276 2.13 -15.25 21.73
CA PHE A 276 3.44 -15.89 21.46
C PHE A 276 3.31 -17.42 21.32
N LYS A 277 2.47 -18.05 22.14
CA LYS A 277 2.20 -19.49 22.05
C LYS A 277 1.43 -19.85 20.79
N GLU A 278 0.43 -19.04 20.44
CA GLU A 278 -0.35 -19.21 19.20
C GLU A 278 0.55 -19.07 17.97
N PHE A 279 1.45 -18.08 17.98
CA PHE A 279 2.43 -17.92 16.91
C PHE A 279 3.38 -19.12 16.81
N GLU A 280 3.97 -19.54 17.93
CA GLU A 280 4.90 -20.67 17.96
C GLU A 280 4.26 -21.95 17.43
N SER A 281 3.06 -22.29 17.91
CA SER A 281 2.30 -23.45 17.42
C SER A 281 2.04 -23.37 15.93
N LEU A 282 1.50 -22.23 15.46
CA LEU A 282 1.20 -22.03 14.04
C LEU A 282 2.46 -22.08 13.17
N ALA A 283 3.57 -21.50 13.62
CA ALA A 283 4.83 -21.53 12.88
C ALA A 283 5.38 -22.96 12.76
N LEU A 284 5.34 -23.75 13.84
CA LEU A 284 5.74 -25.18 13.81
C LEU A 284 4.86 -25.98 12.85
N GLU A 285 3.54 -25.78 12.88
CA GLU A 285 2.59 -26.44 11.97
C GLU A 285 2.90 -26.10 10.51
N ILE A 286 3.12 -24.82 10.20
CA ILE A 286 3.47 -24.39 8.83
C ILE A 286 4.81 -24.99 8.39
N LEU A 287 5.82 -25.00 9.23
CA LEU A 287 7.14 -25.53 8.87
C LEU A 287 7.09 -27.05 8.65
N GLY A 288 6.28 -27.78 9.46
CA GLY A 288 6.09 -29.22 9.35
C GLY A 288 5.29 -29.65 8.13
N ASP A 289 4.15 -28.96 7.86
CA ASP A 289 3.21 -29.31 6.79
C ASP A 289 3.07 -28.15 5.78
N PHE A 290 4.20 -27.61 5.34
CA PHE A 290 4.26 -26.40 4.52
C PHE A 290 3.36 -26.46 3.27
N VAL A 291 3.31 -27.58 2.57
CA VAL A 291 2.52 -27.74 1.34
C VAL A 291 1.03 -27.53 1.61
N ILE A 292 0.50 -28.12 2.69
CA ILE A 292 -0.89 -27.96 3.08
C ILE A 292 -1.21 -26.52 3.44
N HIS A 293 -0.36 -25.91 4.29
CA HIS A 293 -0.55 -24.52 4.68
C HIS A 293 -0.40 -23.55 3.51
N SER A 294 0.57 -23.79 2.61
CA SER A 294 0.79 -22.96 1.44
C SER A 294 -0.42 -22.92 0.50
N SER A 295 -1.10 -24.05 0.29
CA SER A 295 -2.28 -24.12 -0.58
C SER A 295 -3.45 -23.24 -0.10
N ASN A 296 -3.54 -22.95 1.21
CA ASN A 296 -4.54 -22.03 1.76
C ASN A 296 -4.38 -20.57 1.27
N PHE A 297 -3.29 -20.24 0.60
CA PHE A 297 -3.02 -18.91 0.04
C PHE A 297 -3.27 -18.81 -1.47
N ASP A 298 -3.71 -19.89 -2.14
CA ASP A 298 -3.86 -19.89 -3.59
C ASP A 298 -4.91 -18.90 -4.09
N GLU A 299 -6.03 -18.73 -3.39
CA GLU A 299 -7.03 -17.70 -3.71
C GLU A 299 -6.42 -16.28 -3.58
N TYR A 300 -5.62 -16.03 -2.55
CA TYR A 300 -4.95 -14.75 -2.38
C TYR A 300 -3.92 -14.49 -3.48
N ARG A 301 -3.13 -15.49 -3.85
CA ARG A 301 -2.16 -15.43 -4.96
C ARG A 301 -2.85 -15.13 -6.29
N LEU A 302 -3.95 -15.83 -6.58
CA LEU A 302 -4.73 -15.61 -7.79
C LEU A 302 -5.30 -14.18 -7.84
N LYS A 303 -5.78 -13.67 -6.71
CA LYS A 303 -6.23 -12.28 -6.60
C LYS A 303 -5.12 -11.29 -6.90
N ILE A 304 -3.92 -11.49 -6.31
CA ILE A 304 -2.75 -10.63 -6.55
C ILE A 304 -2.33 -10.69 -8.03
N PHE A 305 -2.31 -11.87 -8.61
CA PHE A 305 -1.98 -12.06 -10.03
C PHE A 305 -2.91 -11.27 -10.97
N ASN A 306 -4.19 -11.18 -10.63
CA ASN A 306 -5.20 -10.47 -11.40
C ASN A 306 -5.27 -8.95 -11.11
N GLU A 307 -4.51 -8.42 -10.13
CA GLU A 307 -4.60 -7.01 -9.72
C GLU A 307 -4.37 -6.04 -10.88
N GLN A 308 -3.42 -6.31 -11.76
CA GLN A 308 -3.13 -5.43 -12.90
C GLN A 308 -4.30 -5.34 -13.88
N LYS A 309 -4.98 -6.47 -14.15
CA LYS A 309 -6.19 -6.51 -14.97
C LYS A 309 -7.32 -5.71 -14.34
N VAL A 310 -7.57 -5.94 -13.04
CA VAL A 310 -8.59 -5.23 -12.27
C VAL A 310 -8.32 -3.72 -12.23
N PHE A 311 -7.07 -3.33 -12.00
CA PHE A 311 -6.67 -1.91 -12.01
C PHE A 311 -6.93 -1.26 -13.37
N LYS A 312 -6.57 -1.94 -14.48
CA LYS A 312 -6.84 -1.44 -15.83
C LYS A 312 -8.34 -1.23 -16.06
N GLU A 313 -9.18 -2.20 -15.68
CA GLU A 313 -10.64 -2.10 -15.80
C GLU A 313 -11.20 -0.93 -14.97
N GLN A 314 -10.71 -0.72 -13.75
CA GLN A 314 -11.09 0.41 -12.91
C GLN A 314 -10.70 1.75 -13.55
N VAL A 315 -9.49 1.86 -14.11
CA VAL A 315 -9.04 3.07 -14.79
C VAL A 315 -9.92 3.37 -16.02
N ILE A 316 -10.23 2.38 -16.84
CA ILE A 316 -11.16 2.54 -17.98
C ILE A 316 -12.52 3.03 -17.50
N ASN A 317 -13.11 2.38 -16.50
CA ASN A 317 -14.44 2.74 -16.02
C ASN A 317 -14.54 4.15 -15.42
N LEU A 318 -13.44 4.66 -14.86
CA LEU A 318 -13.41 5.96 -14.19
C LEU A 318 -12.97 7.10 -15.09
N PHE A 319 -12.15 6.84 -16.11
CA PHE A 319 -11.47 7.89 -16.87
C PHE A 319 -11.70 7.82 -18.38
N GLU A 320 -12.25 6.78 -18.93
CA GLU A 320 -12.63 6.65 -20.34
C GLU A 320 -14.14 6.91 -20.52
#